data_fee6a0014bd4137eedf4f20721961a12
#
_entry.id   fee6a0014bd4137eedf4f20721961a12
#
_cell.length_a   1.000
_cell.length_b   1.000
_cell.length_c   1.000
_cell.angle_alpha   90.00
_cell.angle_beta   90.00
_cell.angle_gamma   90.00
#
_symmetry.space_group_name_H-M   'P 1'
#
loop_
_entity.id
_entity.type
_entity.pdbx_description
1 polymer ?
#
loop_
_entity_poly.entity_id
_entity_poly.type
_entity_poly.pdbx_seq_one_letter_code
_entity_poly.pdbx_strand_id
1 'polypeptide(L)'
;FVYPFSLVRQMTKDRLYGRMEGKKKYIPSLAGVTAGIAVSVAGNVHYIVYRCVLPLIRKIQGVAETASYWFPDATRYIGYNPVNDSDKTIHEFPCYSFVLGDLHAHVVNVMFVTFLVGMLYAWLKMIRKRGPEPEKQERSVFWLRQLLMPHILLASVFLGMFQWTNYWDFVIYFVVTGG
;
A
#
# COMPACT_ATOMS: atom_id res chain seq x y z
N PHE A 1 -6.95 -0.31 -6.92
CA PHE A 1 -7.10 -1.76 -7.04
C PHE A 1 -6.14 -2.38 -8.06
N VAL A 2 -6.11 -1.90 -9.30
CA VAL A 2 -5.39 -2.53 -10.43
C VAL A 2 -3.88 -2.62 -10.20
N TYR A 3 -3.23 -1.58 -9.70
CA TYR A 3 -1.78 -1.56 -9.46
C TYR A 3 -1.35 -2.59 -8.41
N PRO A 4 -1.86 -2.59 -7.17
CA PRO A 4 -1.49 -3.59 -6.17
C PRO A 4 -1.86 -5.01 -6.62
N PHE A 5 -2.99 -5.21 -7.30
CA PHE A 5 -3.34 -6.50 -7.90
C PHE A 5 -2.25 -6.99 -8.86
N SER A 6 -1.88 -6.17 -9.83
CA SER A 6 -0.92 -6.55 -10.89
C SER A 6 0.47 -6.82 -10.31
N LEU A 7 0.91 -5.96 -9.39
CA LEU A 7 2.21 -6.05 -8.76
C LEU A 7 2.33 -7.34 -7.93
N VAL A 8 1.41 -7.58 -7.00
CA VAL A 8 1.46 -8.75 -6.10
C VAL A 8 1.22 -10.06 -6.88
N ARG A 9 0.34 -10.03 -7.88
CA ARG A 9 0.16 -11.17 -8.80
C ARG A 9 1.48 -11.52 -9.50
N GLN A 10 2.20 -10.53 -10.02
CA GLN A 10 3.47 -10.76 -10.71
C GLN A 10 4.55 -11.24 -9.74
N MET A 11 4.69 -10.61 -8.57
CA MET A 11 5.66 -11.03 -7.54
C MET A 11 5.42 -12.48 -7.10
N THR A 12 4.16 -12.85 -6.87
CA THR A 12 3.79 -14.21 -6.48
C THR A 12 4.07 -15.21 -7.61
N LYS A 13 3.77 -14.84 -8.86
CA LYS A 13 4.09 -15.65 -10.04
C LYS A 13 5.59 -15.91 -10.16
N ASP A 14 6.41 -14.88 -9.98
CA ASP A 14 7.87 -15.00 -10.08
C ASP A 14 8.44 -15.86 -8.94
N ARG A 15 7.91 -15.72 -7.71
CA ARG A 15 8.33 -16.54 -6.57
C ARG A 15 7.98 -18.02 -6.73
N LEU A 16 6.87 -18.30 -7.36
CA LEU A 16 6.37 -19.67 -7.58
C LEU A 16 6.77 -20.23 -8.94
N TYR A 17 7.63 -19.54 -9.70
CA TYR A 17 8.06 -20.00 -11.02
C TYR A 17 8.64 -21.41 -10.95
N GLY A 18 8.18 -22.30 -11.84
CA GLY A 18 8.56 -23.72 -11.85
C GLY A 18 7.90 -24.59 -10.77
N ARG A 19 7.07 -24.00 -9.86
CA ARG A 19 6.36 -24.73 -8.79
C ARG A 19 4.82 -24.72 -8.94
N MET A 20 4.33 -24.14 -10.03
CA MET A 20 2.89 -23.95 -10.27
C MET A 20 2.32 -25.08 -11.09
N GLU A 21 1.85 -26.13 -10.40
CA GLU A 21 1.10 -27.23 -11.00
C GLU A 21 -0.30 -27.33 -10.40
N GLY A 22 -1.27 -27.78 -11.20
CA GLY A 22 -2.64 -28.01 -10.76
C GLY A 22 -3.29 -26.78 -10.11
N LYS A 23 -3.87 -26.95 -8.91
CA LYS A 23 -4.58 -25.90 -8.15
C LYS A 23 -3.69 -24.71 -7.78
N LYS A 24 -2.38 -24.85 -7.73
CA LYS A 24 -1.45 -23.75 -7.41
C LYS A 24 -1.41 -22.66 -8.49
N LYS A 25 -1.92 -22.94 -9.69
CA LYS A 25 -2.01 -21.98 -10.80
C LYS A 25 -2.84 -20.73 -10.46
N TYR A 26 -3.79 -20.83 -9.53
CA TYR A 26 -4.65 -19.71 -9.14
C TYR A 26 -4.07 -18.84 -8.03
N ILE A 27 -3.04 -19.31 -7.30
CA ILE A 27 -2.45 -18.60 -6.16
C ILE A 27 -2.03 -17.16 -6.52
N PRO A 28 -1.31 -16.89 -7.64
CA PRO A 28 -0.93 -15.53 -7.99
C PRO A 28 -2.11 -14.58 -8.19
N SER A 29 -3.18 -15.07 -8.82
CA SER A 29 -4.38 -14.26 -9.04
C SER A 29 -5.13 -14.01 -7.73
N LEU A 30 -5.24 -15.00 -6.86
CA LEU A 30 -5.82 -14.83 -5.53
C LEU A 30 -5.03 -13.84 -4.69
N ALA A 31 -3.70 -13.97 -4.63
CA ALA A 31 -2.83 -13.02 -3.93
C ALA A 31 -2.98 -11.59 -4.48
N GLY A 32 -3.08 -11.43 -5.79
CA GLY A 32 -3.35 -10.14 -6.42
C GLY A 32 -4.69 -9.55 -6.02
N VAL A 33 -5.76 -10.35 -6.05
CA VAL A 33 -7.11 -9.91 -5.61
C VAL A 33 -7.08 -9.50 -4.14
N THR A 34 -6.47 -10.30 -3.28
CA THR A 34 -6.33 -9.97 -1.85
C THR A 34 -5.59 -8.64 -1.66
N ALA A 35 -4.49 -8.42 -2.37
CA ALA A 35 -3.75 -7.17 -2.29
C ALA A 35 -4.56 -5.96 -2.81
N GLY A 36 -5.27 -6.13 -3.93
CA GLY A 36 -6.15 -5.10 -4.46
C GLY A 36 -7.26 -4.71 -3.48
N ILE A 37 -7.90 -5.68 -2.85
CA ILE A 37 -8.91 -5.46 -1.81
C ILE A 37 -8.27 -4.80 -0.58
N ALA A 38 -7.12 -5.30 -0.12
CA ALA A 38 -6.44 -4.77 1.05
C ALA A 38 -6.11 -3.29 0.91
N VAL A 39 -5.62 -2.85 -0.25
CA VAL A 39 -5.26 -1.44 -0.49
C VAL A 39 -6.49 -0.56 -0.71
N SER A 40 -7.56 -1.08 -1.33
CA SER A 40 -8.71 -0.24 -1.73
C SER A 40 -9.85 -0.22 -0.72
N VAL A 41 -10.07 -1.34 -0.02
CA VAL A 41 -11.26 -1.53 0.82
C VAL A 41 -10.91 -1.79 2.28
N ALA A 42 -9.74 -2.40 2.55
CA ALA A 42 -9.35 -2.66 3.91
C ALA A 42 -9.04 -1.33 4.63
N GLY A 43 -9.56 -1.24 5.82
CA GLY A 43 -9.30 -0.17 6.77
C GLY A 43 -9.16 -0.78 8.15
N ASN A 44 -9.59 -0.07 9.17
CA ASN A 44 -9.75 -0.68 10.48
C ASN A 44 -11.03 -1.55 10.50
N VAL A 45 -11.08 -2.46 11.45
CA VAL A 45 -12.21 -3.39 11.61
C VAL A 45 -13.45 -2.78 12.28
N HIS A 46 -13.39 -1.49 12.63
CA HIS A 46 -14.45 -0.80 13.38
C HIS A 46 -15.82 -0.91 12.71
N TYR A 47 -15.90 -0.66 11.41
CA TYR A 47 -17.15 -0.80 10.65
C TYR A 47 -17.70 -2.23 10.74
N ILE A 48 -16.86 -3.23 10.55
CA ILE A 48 -17.28 -4.63 10.61
C ILE A 48 -17.83 -4.98 11.99
N VAL A 49 -17.11 -4.56 13.05
CA VAL A 49 -17.51 -4.83 14.43
C VAL A 49 -18.84 -4.15 14.75
N TYR A 50 -18.93 -2.84 14.55
CA TYR A 50 -20.08 -2.07 15.02
C TYR A 50 -21.30 -2.14 14.10
N ARG A 51 -21.13 -2.34 12.81
CA ARG A 51 -22.22 -2.42 11.84
C ARG A 51 -22.69 -3.84 11.55
N CYS A 52 -21.82 -4.84 11.66
CA CYS A 52 -22.16 -6.20 11.29
C CYS A 52 -22.21 -7.16 12.50
N VAL A 53 -21.13 -7.20 13.30
CA VAL A 53 -20.98 -8.21 14.38
C VAL A 53 -21.85 -7.88 15.58
N LEU A 54 -21.77 -6.65 16.10
CA LEU A 54 -22.55 -6.24 17.30
C LEU A 54 -24.06 -6.28 17.08
N PRO A 55 -24.64 -5.80 15.96
CA PRO A 55 -26.06 -5.95 15.70
C PRO A 55 -26.51 -7.41 15.66
N LEU A 56 -25.68 -8.28 15.07
CA LEU A 56 -25.98 -9.72 15.02
C LEU A 56 -25.99 -10.34 16.43
N ILE A 57 -24.99 -10.02 17.26
CA ILE A 57 -24.91 -10.51 18.64
C ILE A 57 -26.12 -10.01 19.45
N ARG A 58 -26.46 -8.72 19.35
CA ARG A 58 -27.62 -8.12 20.03
C ARG A 58 -28.95 -8.76 19.61
N LYS A 59 -29.10 -9.03 18.31
CA LYS A 59 -30.27 -9.73 17.80
C LYS A 59 -30.39 -11.13 18.39
N ILE A 60 -29.30 -11.85 18.54
CA ILE A 60 -29.28 -13.21 19.16
C ILE A 60 -29.62 -13.11 20.65
N GLN A 61 -29.16 -12.06 21.32
CA GLN A 61 -29.41 -11.82 22.74
C GLN A 61 -30.79 -11.22 23.04
N GLY A 62 -31.57 -10.86 22.02
CA GLY A 62 -32.87 -10.19 22.20
C GLY A 62 -32.78 -8.76 22.73
N VAL A 63 -31.61 -8.12 22.64
CA VAL A 63 -31.40 -6.74 23.10
C VAL A 63 -31.76 -5.76 21.99
N ALA A 64 -32.57 -4.74 22.30
CA ALA A 64 -32.93 -3.72 21.34
C ALA A 64 -31.72 -2.91 20.90
N GLU A 65 -31.66 -2.58 19.60
CA GLU A 65 -30.60 -1.75 19.02
C GLU A 65 -30.81 -0.28 19.44
N THR A 66 -29.88 0.29 20.21
CA THR A 66 -30.06 1.60 20.83
C THR A 66 -29.35 2.75 20.12
N ALA A 67 -28.44 2.48 19.18
CA ALA A 67 -27.70 3.52 18.48
C ALA A 67 -27.45 3.16 17.01
N SER A 68 -27.64 4.12 16.12
CA SER A 68 -27.22 4.01 14.73
C SER A 68 -25.70 4.15 14.66
N TYR A 69 -25.06 3.31 13.86
CA TYR A 69 -23.64 3.43 13.56
C TYR A 69 -23.40 4.65 12.64
N TRP A 70 -22.46 5.51 13.04
CA TRP A 70 -22.00 6.61 12.22
C TRP A 70 -20.61 6.30 11.65
N PHE A 71 -20.49 6.20 10.32
CA PHE A 71 -19.26 5.76 9.65
C PHE A 71 -17.99 6.54 10.06
N PRO A 72 -18.04 7.89 10.27
CA PRO A 72 -16.89 8.65 10.74
C PRO A 72 -16.32 8.25 12.10
N ASP A 73 -17.09 7.55 12.96
CA ASP A 73 -16.57 7.03 14.24
C ASP A 73 -15.40 6.06 14.04
N ALA A 74 -15.32 5.42 12.87
CA ALA A 74 -14.20 4.57 12.50
C ALA A 74 -12.84 5.30 12.45
N THR A 75 -12.83 6.62 12.43
CA THR A 75 -11.61 7.45 12.37
C THR A 75 -11.36 8.25 13.65
N ARG A 76 -12.29 8.20 14.62
CA ARG A 76 -12.29 9.03 15.82
C ARG A 76 -11.99 8.22 17.06
N TYR A 77 -10.70 7.99 17.34
CA TYR A 77 -10.26 7.25 18.53
C TYR A 77 -9.63 8.18 19.55
N ILE A 78 -8.52 8.83 19.20
CA ILE A 78 -7.75 9.67 20.10
C ILE A 78 -8.52 10.94 20.39
N GLY A 79 -8.67 11.27 21.67
CA GLY A 79 -9.38 12.45 22.14
C GLY A 79 -10.91 12.39 22.05
N TYR A 80 -11.48 11.32 21.52
CA TYR A 80 -12.92 11.13 21.43
C TYR A 80 -13.46 10.14 22.46
N ASN A 81 -12.69 9.12 22.82
CA ASN A 81 -13.05 8.17 23.84
C ASN A 81 -11.81 7.60 24.56
N PRO A 82 -11.46 8.08 25.76
CA PRO A 82 -12.10 9.17 26.52
C PRO A 82 -11.94 10.54 25.86
N VAL A 83 -12.86 11.45 26.18
CA VAL A 83 -12.83 12.80 25.60
C VAL A 83 -11.64 13.59 26.12
N ASN A 84 -10.80 14.07 25.20
CA ASN A 84 -9.69 14.98 25.46
C ASN A 84 -9.67 16.07 24.40
N ASP A 85 -10.06 17.29 24.75
CA ASP A 85 -10.19 18.38 23.77
C ASP A 85 -8.84 18.93 23.28
N SER A 86 -7.75 18.64 23.99
CA SER A 86 -6.41 19.09 23.63
C SER A 86 -5.70 18.17 22.62
N ASP A 87 -6.20 16.96 22.40
CA ASP A 87 -5.55 15.95 21.57
C ASP A 87 -6.57 15.14 20.75
N LYS A 88 -7.37 15.84 19.97
CA LYS A 88 -8.32 15.21 19.04
C LYS A 88 -7.67 15.01 17.68
N THR A 89 -7.55 13.74 17.27
CA THR A 89 -7.02 13.40 15.96
C THR A 89 -7.99 12.54 15.15
N ILE A 90 -7.99 12.72 13.85
CA ILE A 90 -8.74 11.90 12.90
C ILE A 90 -7.76 10.96 12.21
N HIS A 91 -7.97 9.65 12.33
CA HIS A 91 -7.14 8.62 11.73
C HIS A 91 -7.77 8.13 10.43
N GLU A 92 -7.40 8.74 9.34
CA GLU A 92 -7.94 8.38 8.03
C GLU A 92 -7.26 7.15 7.45
N PHE A 93 -8.00 6.40 6.67
CA PHE A 93 -7.55 5.24 5.93
C PHE A 93 -8.15 5.23 4.52
N PRO A 94 -7.51 4.59 3.52
CA PRO A 94 -7.91 4.73 2.11
C PRO A 94 -9.39 4.45 1.84
N CYS A 95 -9.96 3.41 2.43
CA CYS A 95 -11.38 3.11 2.28
C CYS A 95 -12.29 4.25 2.77
N TYR A 96 -11.94 4.89 3.88
CA TYR A 96 -12.68 6.03 4.42
C TYR A 96 -12.71 7.19 3.44
N SER A 97 -11.54 7.55 2.92
CA SER A 97 -11.42 8.64 1.94
C SER A 97 -12.13 8.32 0.61
N PHE A 98 -12.07 7.07 0.15
CA PHE A 98 -12.80 6.65 -1.06
C PHE A 98 -14.33 6.72 -0.88
N VAL A 99 -14.85 6.34 0.28
CA VAL A 99 -16.30 6.39 0.58
C VAL A 99 -16.79 7.84 0.67
N LEU A 100 -15.99 8.73 1.27
CA LEU A 100 -16.35 10.14 1.39
C LEU A 100 -16.04 10.97 0.14
N GLY A 101 -15.28 10.42 -0.82
CA GLY A 101 -14.79 11.16 -1.98
C GLY A 101 -13.76 12.21 -1.63
N ASP A 102 -13.05 12.05 -0.52
CA ASP A 102 -12.10 13.02 0.01
C ASP A 102 -10.67 12.61 -0.36
N LEU A 103 -10.02 13.42 -1.17
CA LEU A 103 -8.69 13.15 -1.73
C LEU A 103 -7.59 13.72 -0.85
N HIS A 104 -7.36 13.12 0.29
CA HIS A 104 -6.20 13.45 1.13
C HIS A 104 -4.86 13.05 0.48
N ALA A 105 -3.79 13.71 0.88
CA ALA A 105 -2.45 13.53 0.32
C ALA A 105 -1.99 12.06 0.29
N HIS A 106 -2.22 11.31 1.37
CA HIS A 106 -1.87 9.89 1.46
C HIS A 106 -2.65 9.01 0.46
N VAL A 107 -3.91 9.35 0.17
CA VAL A 107 -4.74 8.60 -0.79
C VAL A 107 -4.26 8.83 -2.22
N VAL A 108 -3.91 10.07 -2.56
CA VAL A 108 -3.30 10.41 -3.86
C VAL A 108 -1.97 9.68 -4.02
N ASN A 109 -1.17 9.62 -2.96
CA ASN A 109 0.13 8.98 -2.99
C ASN A 109 0.07 7.45 -3.14
N VAL A 110 -1.01 6.77 -2.73
CA VAL A 110 -1.15 5.31 -2.87
C VAL A 110 -0.82 4.83 -4.30
N MET A 111 -1.25 5.58 -5.30
CA MET A 111 -0.99 5.26 -6.72
C MET A 111 0.50 5.36 -7.05
N PHE A 112 1.11 6.48 -6.68
CA PHE A 112 2.53 6.78 -6.97
C PHE A 112 3.48 5.88 -6.19
N VAL A 113 3.17 5.62 -4.92
CA VAL A 113 3.88 4.65 -4.08
C VAL A 113 3.85 3.24 -4.69
N THR A 114 2.67 2.77 -5.07
CA THR A 114 2.53 1.43 -5.67
C THR A 114 3.28 1.34 -7.01
N PHE A 115 3.28 2.42 -7.79
CA PHE A 115 4.04 2.51 -9.03
C PHE A 115 5.56 2.48 -8.77
N LEU A 116 6.05 3.27 -7.81
CA LEU A 116 7.47 3.28 -7.41
C LEU A 116 7.93 1.88 -6.98
N VAL A 117 7.17 1.22 -6.11
CA VAL A 117 7.47 -0.16 -5.67
C VAL A 117 7.50 -1.14 -6.85
N GLY A 118 6.56 -1.01 -7.79
CA GLY A 118 6.54 -1.80 -9.02
C GLY A 118 7.77 -1.58 -9.89
N MET A 119 8.21 -0.34 -10.02
CA MET A 119 9.40 0.03 -10.78
C MET A 119 10.68 -0.50 -10.12
N LEU A 120 10.82 -0.37 -8.80
CA LEU A 120 11.95 -0.93 -8.03
C LEU A 120 11.99 -2.46 -8.15
N TYR A 121 10.83 -3.11 -8.12
CA TYR A 121 10.74 -4.55 -8.34
C TYR A 121 11.18 -4.95 -9.76
N ALA A 122 10.78 -4.23 -10.77
CA ALA A 122 11.20 -4.45 -12.15
C ALA A 122 12.71 -4.26 -12.31
N TRP A 123 13.27 -3.23 -11.69
CA TRP A 123 14.71 -2.98 -11.67
C TRP A 123 15.47 -4.09 -10.96
N LEU A 124 15.03 -4.54 -9.80
CA LEU A 124 15.63 -5.68 -9.09
C LEU A 124 15.66 -6.94 -9.96
N LYS A 125 14.58 -7.22 -10.69
CA LYS A 125 14.54 -8.35 -11.64
C LYS A 125 15.55 -8.18 -12.77
N MET A 126 15.71 -6.98 -13.29
CA MET A 126 16.66 -6.68 -14.35
C MET A 126 18.11 -6.90 -13.88
N ILE A 127 18.46 -6.41 -12.69
CA ILE A 127 19.78 -6.61 -12.09
C ILE A 127 20.08 -8.11 -11.91
N ARG A 128 19.15 -8.87 -11.35
CA ARG A 128 19.30 -10.30 -11.13
C ARG A 128 19.50 -11.11 -12.42
N LYS A 129 19.04 -10.60 -13.56
CA LYS A 129 19.22 -11.24 -14.87
C LYS A 129 20.54 -10.89 -15.55
N ARG A 130 21.19 -9.78 -15.14
CA ARG A 130 22.39 -9.28 -15.83
C ARG A 130 23.66 -10.11 -15.59
N GLY A 131 23.69 -11.03 -14.66
CA GLY A 131 24.90 -11.78 -14.33
C GLY A 131 26.03 -10.91 -13.75
N PRO A 132 27.20 -11.49 -13.43
CA PRO A 132 28.33 -10.73 -12.93
C PRO A 132 28.87 -9.77 -13.99
N GLU A 133 29.13 -8.53 -13.58
CA GLU A 133 29.64 -7.49 -14.46
C GLU A 133 31.11 -7.73 -14.84
N PRO A 134 31.58 -7.29 -16.04
CA PRO A 134 32.96 -7.38 -16.43
C PRO A 134 33.86 -6.54 -15.53
N GLU A 135 34.91 -7.14 -15.04
CA GLU A 135 35.84 -6.67 -14.00
C GLU A 135 36.61 -5.36 -14.31
N LYS A 136 36.49 -4.80 -15.52
CA LYS A 136 37.37 -3.72 -16.03
C LYS A 136 36.67 -2.38 -16.32
N GLN A 137 35.43 -2.14 -15.89
CA GLN A 137 34.83 -0.86 -16.15
C GLN A 137 35.26 0.15 -15.05
N GLU A 138 35.75 1.34 -15.44
CA GLU A 138 36.06 2.41 -14.49
C GLU A 138 34.85 2.70 -13.59
N ARG A 139 35.05 2.60 -12.29
CA ARG A 139 34.00 2.65 -11.27
C ARG A 139 33.16 3.93 -11.35
N SER A 140 33.79 5.04 -11.71
CA SER A 140 33.15 6.35 -11.87
C SER A 140 32.17 6.37 -13.05
N VAL A 141 32.57 5.84 -14.21
CA VAL A 141 31.71 5.76 -15.41
C VAL A 141 30.53 4.80 -15.18
N PHE A 142 30.78 3.71 -14.44
CA PHE A 142 29.73 2.78 -14.05
C PHE A 142 28.64 3.48 -13.22
N TRP A 143 29.01 4.17 -12.14
CA TRP A 143 28.06 4.86 -11.28
C TRP A 143 27.28 5.96 -12.00
N LEU A 144 27.96 6.78 -12.80
CA LEU A 144 27.30 7.82 -13.59
C LEU A 144 26.26 7.23 -14.56
N ARG A 145 26.61 6.12 -15.21
CA ARG A 145 25.69 5.42 -16.12
C ARG A 145 24.47 4.85 -15.38
N GLN A 146 24.67 4.34 -14.16
CA GLN A 146 23.54 3.88 -13.32
C GLN A 146 22.63 5.02 -12.92
N LEU A 147 23.19 6.15 -12.46
CA LEU A 147 22.42 7.33 -12.05
C LEU A 147 21.58 7.94 -13.18
N LEU A 148 22.07 7.84 -14.43
CA LEU A 148 21.34 8.34 -15.59
C LEU A 148 20.33 7.33 -16.18
N MET A 149 20.15 6.17 -15.58
CA MET A 149 19.13 5.25 -16.03
C MET A 149 17.72 5.80 -15.82
N PRO A 150 16.82 5.64 -16.80
CA PRO A 150 15.47 6.24 -16.74
C PRO A 150 14.68 5.89 -15.47
N HIS A 151 14.82 4.67 -14.97
CA HIS A 151 14.13 4.25 -13.75
C HIS A 151 14.70 4.92 -12.48
N ILE A 152 16.00 5.23 -12.42
CA ILE A 152 16.59 5.99 -11.31
C ILE A 152 16.14 7.45 -11.35
N LEU A 153 16.17 8.07 -12.55
CA LEU A 153 15.68 9.43 -12.73
C LEU A 153 14.20 9.54 -12.35
N LEU A 154 13.39 8.58 -12.79
CA LEU A 154 11.97 8.56 -12.47
C LEU A 154 11.73 8.33 -10.97
N ALA A 155 12.48 7.43 -10.32
CA ALA A 155 12.42 7.24 -8.86
C ALA A 155 12.75 8.54 -8.11
N SER A 156 13.78 9.26 -8.56
CA SER A 156 14.17 10.55 -7.96
C SER A 156 13.06 11.61 -8.09
N VAL A 157 12.36 11.64 -9.22
CA VAL A 157 11.21 12.53 -9.42
C VAL A 157 10.08 12.18 -8.45
N PHE A 158 9.73 10.90 -8.28
CA PHE A 158 8.71 10.48 -7.32
C PHE A 158 9.11 10.78 -5.87
N LEU A 159 10.35 10.53 -5.50
CA LEU A 159 10.84 10.87 -4.17
C LEU A 159 10.76 12.38 -3.90
N GLY A 160 11.17 13.20 -4.87
CA GLY A 160 11.01 14.66 -4.77
C GLY A 160 9.54 15.08 -4.63
N MET A 161 8.64 14.46 -5.39
CA MET A 161 7.21 14.71 -5.29
C MET A 161 6.65 14.33 -3.90
N PHE A 162 7.06 13.20 -3.33
CA PHE A 162 6.61 12.77 -2.00
C PHE A 162 7.00 13.75 -0.90
N GLN A 163 8.14 14.43 -1.00
CA GLN A 163 8.53 15.46 -0.04
C GLN A 163 7.49 16.59 0.07
N TRP A 164 6.80 16.91 -1.02
CA TRP A 164 5.79 17.96 -1.07
C TRP A 164 4.37 17.46 -0.79
N THR A 165 4.06 16.23 -1.17
CA THR A 165 2.71 15.66 -1.04
C THR A 165 2.50 14.98 0.29
N ASN A 166 3.45 14.18 0.74
CA ASN A 166 3.41 13.48 2.03
C ASN A 166 4.84 13.17 2.51
N TYR A 167 5.34 13.96 3.44
CA TYR A 167 6.69 13.85 3.96
C TYR A 167 7.04 12.45 4.49
N TRP A 168 6.10 11.75 5.10
CA TRP A 168 6.34 10.39 5.59
C TRP A 168 6.60 9.39 4.47
N ASP A 169 5.90 9.52 3.35
CA ASP A 169 6.18 8.71 2.16
C ASP A 169 7.58 9.01 1.61
N PHE A 170 8.01 10.28 1.61
CA PHE A 170 9.38 10.63 1.24
C PHE A 170 10.41 9.89 2.10
N VAL A 171 10.31 9.98 3.43
CA VAL A 171 11.27 9.33 4.35
C VAL A 171 11.31 7.82 4.15
N ILE A 172 10.15 7.18 4.13
CA ILE A 172 10.03 5.71 3.99
C ILE A 172 10.64 5.26 2.66
N TYR A 173 10.21 5.86 1.56
CA TYR A 173 10.62 5.40 0.23
C TYR A 173 12.01 5.88 -0.18
N PHE A 174 12.55 6.91 0.44
CA PHE A 174 13.96 7.25 0.33
C PHE A 174 14.84 6.12 0.89
N VAL A 175 14.51 5.62 2.08
CA VAL A 175 15.21 4.47 2.69
C VAL A 175 15.04 3.20 1.84
N VAL A 176 13.81 2.91 1.40
CA VAL A 176 13.53 1.71 0.57
C VAL A 176 14.25 1.75 -0.78
N THR A 177 14.44 2.93 -1.35
CA THR A 177 15.12 3.08 -2.66
C THR A 177 16.64 3.04 -2.51
N GLY A 178 17.17 3.51 -1.39
CA GLY A 178 18.62 3.58 -1.12
C GLY A 178 19.23 2.31 -0.53
N GLY A 179 18.42 1.40 0.03
CA GLY A 179 18.85 0.11 0.60
C GLY A 179 18.76 -1.04 -0.38
#